data_22047f10be223363905c66eeacb1f487
#
_entry.id   22047f10be223363905c66eeacb1f487
#
_cell.length_a   1.000
_cell.length_b   1.000
_cell.length_c   1.000
_cell.angle_alpha   90.00
_cell.angle_beta   90.00
_cell.angle_gamma   90.00
#
_symmetry.space_group_name_H-M   'P 1'
#
loop_
_entity.id
_entity.type
_entity.pdbx_description
1 polymer ?
#
loop_
_entity_poly.entity_id
_entity_poly.type
_entity_poly.pdbx_seq_one_letter_code
_entity_poly.pdbx_strand_id
1 'polypeptide(L)'
;YLNKIWNACRYVEGVLGDSYTPHEIDKKKLGTLDAFILDRLEKTVKKVGSKMDSYEFGQASSTLYDFVYDDFCSSYLEFSKISLSHGGEEAEVTKDVLYKVMREIILMIYPYCPFVSEEMYLSLPAHKDSIMCEPYPVYEKELLNKKASDKVGILQDMIRDTLSTLSPTK
;
A
#
# COMPACT_ATOMS: atom_id res chain seq x y z
N TYR A 1 14.79 -1.72 -5.59
CA TYR A 1 13.63 -1.08 -4.94
C TYR A 1 12.58 -0.67 -5.95
N LEU A 2 12.89 0.21 -6.90
CA LEU A 2 11.93 0.72 -7.90
C LEU A 2 11.30 -0.40 -8.73
N ASN A 3 12.06 -1.42 -9.13
CA ASN A 3 11.52 -2.56 -9.87
C ASN A 3 10.42 -3.31 -9.10
N LYS A 4 10.54 -3.41 -7.77
CA LYS A 4 9.51 -4.06 -6.95
C LYS A 4 8.21 -3.22 -6.91
N ILE A 5 8.34 -1.92 -6.79
CA ILE A 5 7.19 -0.99 -6.82
C ILE A 5 6.54 -0.98 -8.21
N TRP A 6 7.35 -0.95 -9.26
CA TRP A 6 6.87 -1.04 -10.64
C TRP A 6 6.05 -2.31 -10.87
N ASN A 7 6.57 -3.46 -10.46
CA ASN A 7 5.86 -4.73 -10.58
C ASN A 7 4.58 -4.77 -9.72
N ALA A 8 4.61 -4.19 -8.53
CA ALA A 8 3.42 -4.06 -7.69
C ALA A 8 2.37 -3.16 -8.33
N CYS A 9 2.76 -2.05 -8.94
CA CYS A 9 1.86 -1.15 -9.67
C CYS A 9 1.20 -1.89 -10.85
N ARG A 10 1.97 -2.60 -11.65
CA ARG A 10 1.43 -3.41 -12.76
C ARG A 10 0.47 -4.51 -12.31
N TYR A 11 0.75 -5.13 -11.18
CA TYR A 11 -0.16 -6.11 -10.60
C TYR A 11 -1.49 -5.44 -10.18
N VAL A 12 -1.42 -4.31 -9.48
CA VAL A 12 -2.62 -3.56 -9.06
C VAL A 12 -3.42 -3.08 -10.27
N GLU A 13 -2.76 -2.51 -11.29
CA GLU A 13 -3.36 -2.13 -12.56
C GLU A 13 -4.14 -3.30 -13.20
N GLY A 14 -3.52 -4.48 -13.28
CA GLY A 14 -4.15 -5.68 -13.81
C GLY A 14 -5.35 -6.17 -13.00
N VAL A 15 -5.30 -6.02 -11.67
CA VAL A 15 -6.42 -6.38 -10.78
C VAL A 15 -7.59 -5.41 -10.93
N LEU A 16 -7.31 -4.11 -11.05
CA LEU A 16 -8.33 -3.07 -11.18
C LEU A 16 -9.04 -3.12 -12.54
N GLY A 17 -8.25 -3.24 -13.61
CA GLY A 17 -8.75 -3.19 -15.00
C GLY A 17 -9.12 -1.78 -15.46
N ASP A 18 -9.24 -1.59 -16.76
CA ASP A 18 -9.42 -0.27 -17.39
C ASP A 18 -10.75 0.42 -17.06
N SER A 19 -11.76 -0.35 -16.71
CA SER A 19 -13.11 0.16 -16.38
C SER A 19 -13.31 0.46 -14.90
N TYR A 20 -12.28 0.27 -14.08
CA TYR A 20 -12.38 0.52 -12.65
C TYR A 20 -12.60 1.99 -12.33
N THR A 21 -13.52 2.25 -11.42
CA THR A 21 -13.77 3.59 -10.85
C THR A 21 -13.59 3.51 -9.34
N PRO A 22 -12.72 4.34 -8.74
CA PRO A 22 -12.51 4.33 -7.29
C PRO A 22 -13.75 4.75 -6.53
N HIS A 23 -14.02 4.05 -5.44
CA HIS A 23 -15.11 4.37 -4.51
C HIS A 23 -14.53 4.85 -3.17
N GLU A 24 -15.34 5.55 -2.42
CA GLU A 24 -15.00 5.95 -1.07
C GLU A 24 -14.94 4.72 -0.15
N ILE A 25 -13.90 4.64 0.68
CA ILE A 25 -13.69 3.49 1.57
C ILE A 25 -14.67 3.56 2.75
N ASP A 26 -15.59 2.59 2.82
CA ASP A 26 -16.48 2.40 3.97
C ASP A 26 -15.78 1.48 4.99
N LYS A 27 -15.41 2.05 6.14
CA LYS A 27 -14.74 1.32 7.22
C LYS A 27 -15.51 0.11 7.74
N LYS A 28 -16.84 0.15 7.65
CA LYS A 28 -17.71 -0.94 8.13
C LYS A 28 -17.60 -2.19 7.25
N LYS A 29 -17.16 -2.03 6.02
CA LYS A 29 -17.02 -3.08 5.03
C LYS A 29 -15.59 -3.64 4.93
N LEU A 30 -14.63 -3.03 5.65
CA LEU A 30 -13.24 -3.46 5.63
C LEU A 30 -13.06 -4.81 6.31
N GLY A 31 -12.44 -5.76 5.60
CA GLY A 31 -11.89 -6.97 6.19
C GLY A 31 -10.66 -6.66 7.06
N THR A 32 -10.23 -7.65 7.85
CA THR A 32 -9.08 -7.48 8.76
C THR A 32 -7.80 -7.12 8.01
N LEU A 33 -7.57 -7.71 6.85
CA LEU A 33 -6.37 -7.46 6.03
C LEU A 33 -6.38 -6.07 5.42
N ASP A 34 -7.54 -5.62 4.91
CA ASP A 34 -7.70 -4.28 4.35
C ASP A 34 -7.54 -3.21 5.44
N ALA A 35 -8.13 -3.45 6.62
CA ALA A 35 -7.98 -2.57 7.77
C ALA A 35 -6.52 -2.49 8.27
N PHE A 36 -5.80 -3.61 8.22
CA PHE A 36 -4.37 -3.67 8.56
C PHE A 36 -3.53 -2.78 7.65
N ILE A 37 -3.65 -2.94 6.33
CA ILE A 37 -2.81 -2.18 5.41
C ILE A 37 -3.10 -0.68 5.45
N LEU A 38 -4.37 -0.30 5.65
CA LEU A 38 -4.74 1.11 5.82
C LEU A 38 -4.16 1.69 7.12
N ASP A 39 -4.17 0.96 8.23
CA ASP A 39 -3.52 1.39 9.47
C ASP A 39 -2.01 1.61 9.27
N ARG A 40 -1.34 0.68 8.58
CA ARG A 40 0.08 0.79 8.26
C ARG A 40 0.38 1.95 7.31
N LEU A 41 -0.46 2.13 6.30
CA LEU A 41 -0.35 3.25 5.37
C LEU A 41 -0.44 4.60 6.10
N GLU A 42 -1.43 4.78 6.94
CA GLU A 42 -1.65 6.05 7.64
C GLU A 42 -0.52 6.37 8.62
N LYS A 43 0.01 5.38 9.33
CA LYS A 43 1.21 5.54 10.16
C LYS A 43 2.43 5.94 9.32
N THR A 44 2.57 5.36 8.15
CA THR A 44 3.65 5.67 7.21
C THR A 44 3.50 7.08 6.65
N VAL A 45 2.31 7.47 6.20
CA VAL A 45 2.03 8.84 5.71
C VAL A 45 2.38 9.88 6.77
N LYS A 46 1.94 9.66 8.01
CA LYS A 46 2.25 10.56 9.13
C LYS A 46 3.75 10.68 9.39
N LYS A 47 4.45 9.54 9.43
CA LYS A 47 5.89 9.52 9.74
C LYS A 47 6.73 10.10 8.59
N VAL A 48 6.42 9.73 7.35
CA VAL A 48 7.08 10.26 6.15
C VAL A 48 6.87 11.77 6.06
N GLY A 49 5.63 12.25 6.22
CA GLY A 49 5.32 13.69 6.22
C GLY A 49 6.13 14.44 7.28
N SER A 50 6.14 13.96 8.52
CA SER A 50 6.93 14.57 9.60
C SER A 50 8.43 14.60 9.31
N LYS A 51 8.98 13.56 8.68
CA LYS A 51 10.39 13.50 8.30
C LYS A 51 10.71 14.44 7.13
N MET A 52 9.81 14.56 6.17
CA MET A 52 9.95 15.52 5.07
C MET A 52 9.95 16.97 5.59
N ASP A 53 9.03 17.31 6.50
CA ASP A 53 8.95 18.63 7.15
C ASP A 53 10.22 18.99 7.93
N SER A 54 10.89 17.97 8.48
CA SER A 54 12.16 18.13 9.21
C SER A 54 13.40 18.05 8.32
N TYR A 55 13.23 17.97 6.99
CA TYR A 55 14.32 17.78 6.01
C TYR A 55 15.13 16.47 6.18
N GLU A 56 14.57 15.49 6.89
CA GLU A 56 15.19 14.18 7.11
C GLU A 56 14.85 13.20 5.98
N PHE A 57 15.17 13.56 4.73
CA PHE A 57 14.76 12.84 3.53
C PHE A 57 15.19 11.36 3.48
N GLY A 58 16.38 11.05 4.01
CA GLY A 58 16.85 9.67 4.11
C GLY A 58 15.98 8.82 5.03
N GLN A 59 15.55 9.35 6.17
CA GLN A 59 14.67 8.64 7.11
C GLN A 59 13.24 8.51 6.55
N ALA A 60 12.76 9.54 5.84
CA ALA A 60 11.49 9.47 5.13
C ALA A 60 11.50 8.35 4.09
N SER A 61 12.54 8.29 3.26
CA SER A 61 12.73 7.25 2.25
C SER A 61 12.83 5.84 2.86
N SER A 62 13.58 5.67 3.96
CA SER A 62 13.70 4.38 4.67
C SER A 62 12.35 3.94 5.25
N THR A 63 11.61 4.85 5.86
CA THR A 63 10.26 4.55 6.40
C THR A 63 9.31 4.07 5.29
N LEU A 64 9.33 4.75 4.15
CA LEU A 64 8.52 4.38 3.00
C LEU A 64 8.97 3.02 2.41
N TYR A 65 10.28 2.78 2.36
CA TYR A 65 10.84 1.50 1.91
C TYR A 65 10.33 0.32 2.75
N ASP A 66 10.41 0.44 4.07
CA ASP A 66 10.00 -0.63 4.99
C ASP A 66 8.50 -0.95 4.81
N PHE A 67 7.65 0.07 4.73
CA PHE A 67 6.22 -0.13 4.46
C PHE A 67 5.95 -0.83 3.13
N VAL A 68 6.57 -0.33 2.05
CA VAL A 68 6.34 -0.90 0.71
C VAL A 68 6.86 -2.32 0.62
N TYR A 69 8.03 -2.59 1.20
CA TYR A 69 8.68 -3.88 1.08
C TYR A 69 8.03 -4.94 1.97
N ASP A 70 7.85 -4.65 3.25
CA ASP A 70 7.42 -5.62 4.25
C ASP A 70 5.90 -5.71 4.35
N ASP A 71 5.21 -4.59 4.51
CA ASP A 71 3.76 -4.60 4.74
C ASP A 71 2.98 -4.74 3.43
N PHE A 72 3.30 -3.96 2.40
CA PHE A 72 2.54 -3.96 1.16
C PHE A 72 2.90 -5.14 0.24
N CYS A 73 4.14 -5.18 -0.27
CA CYS A 73 4.52 -6.17 -1.28
C CYS A 73 4.67 -7.59 -0.73
N SER A 74 5.27 -7.75 0.44
CA SER A 74 5.55 -9.09 0.99
C SER A 74 4.37 -9.71 1.73
N SER A 75 3.42 -8.91 2.19
CA SER A 75 2.29 -9.39 2.98
C SER A 75 0.97 -9.09 2.31
N TYR A 76 0.58 -7.82 2.17
CA TYR A 76 -0.77 -7.46 1.76
C TYR A 76 -1.10 -7.89 0.32
N LEU A 77 -0.20 -7.72 -0.64
CA LEU A 77 -0.46 -8.14 -2.02
C LEU A 77 -0.76 -9.65 -2.12
N GLU A 78 -0.05 -10.48 -1.36
CA GLU A 78 -0.31 -11.91 -1.34
C GLU A 78 -1.63 -12.24 -0.64
N PHE A 79 -1.90 -11.61 0.49
CA PHE A 79 -3.15 -11.84 1.23
C PHE A 79 -4.37 -11.32 0.48
N SER A 80 -4.26 -10.22 -0.25
CA SER A 80 -5.37 -9.65 -1.03
C SER A 80 -5.90 -10.58 -2.12
N LYS A 81 -5.07 -11.52 -2.61
CA LYS A 81 -5.48 -12.53 -3.58
C LYS A 81 -6.63 -13.41 -3.07
N ILE A 82 -6.69 -13.64 -1.76
CA ILE A 82 -7.75 -14.42 -1.12
C ILE A 82 -9.08 -13.67 -1.25
N SER A 83 -9.15 -12.41 -0.81
CA SER A 83 -10.36 -11.59 -0.91
C SER A 83 -10.79 -11.39 -2.37
N LEU A 84 -9.84 -11.18 -3.27
CA LEU A 84 -10.12 -11.04 -4.71
C LEU A 84 -10.67 -12.35 -5.31
N SER A 85 -10.22 -13.51 -4.85
CA SER A 85 -10.71 -14.81 -5.34
C SER A 85 -12.15 -15.14 -4.91
N HIS A 86 -12.60 -14.59 -3.78
CA HIS A 86 -13.98 -14.75 -3.31
C HIS A 86 -14.98 -13.95 -4.16
N GLY A 87 -14.55 -12.89 -4.81
CA GLY A 87 -15.39 -12.03 -5.64
C GLY A 87 -16.40 -11.20 -4.81
N GLY A 88 -17.38 -10.62 -5.49
CA GLY A 88 -18.46 -9.86 -4.84
C GLY A 88 -18.00 -8.57 -4.17
N GLU A 89 -18.71 -8.16 -3.12
CA GLU A 89 -18.47 -6.90 -2.41
C GLU A 89 -17.10 -6.87 -1.73
N GLU A 90 -16.64 -8.00 -1.19
CA GLU A 90 -15.33 -8.10 -0.54
C GLU A 90 -14.20 -7.78 -1.53
N ALA A 91 -14.28 -8.34 -2.74
CA ALA A 91 -13.29 -8.06 -3.79
C ALA A 91 -13.30 -6.59 -4.22
N GLU A 92 -14.47 -5.97 -4.34
CA GLU A 92 -14.58 -4.56 -4.71
C GLU A 92 -13.98 -3.64 -3.63
N VAL A 93 -14.24 -3.92 -2.36
CA VAL A 93 -13.62 -3.18 -1.25
C VAL A 93 -12.09 -3.34 -1.28
N THR A 94 -11.59 -4.54 -1.49
CA THR A 94 -10.14 -4.80 -1.61
C THR A 94 -9.52 -4.05 -2.79
N LYS A 95 -10.21 -3.94 -3.93
CA LYS A 95 -9.76 -3.12 -5.07
C LYS A 95 -9.65 -1.65 -4.71
N ASP A 96 -10.61 -1.09 -4.00
CA ASP A 96 -10.56 0.30 -3.55
C ASP A 96 -9.38 0.55 -2.61
N VAL A 97 -9.10 -0.39 -1.71
CA VAL A 97 -7.93 -0.33 -0.82
C VAL A 97 -6.62 -0.44 -1.59
N LEU A 98 -6.51 -1.39 -2.53
CA LEU A 98 -5.33 -1.53 -3.40
C LEU A 98 -5.05 -0.26 -4.21
N TYR A 99 -6.09 0.33 -4.79
CA TYR A 99 -5.99 1.59 -5.52
C TYR A 99 -5.47 2.72 -4.63
N LYS A 100 -6.09 2.93 -3.44
CA LYS A 100 -5.69 3.98 -2.51
C LYS A 100 -4.24 3.80 -2.07
N VAL A 101 -3.86 2.60 -1.63
CA VAL A 101 -2.51 2.33 -1.12
C VAL A 101 -1.47 2.54 -2.22
N MET A 102 -1.70 1.99 -3.42
CA MET A 102 -0.75 2.13 -4.54
C MET A 102 -0.59 3.58 -4.96
N ARG A 103 -1.71 4.31 -5.10
CA ARG A 103 -1.69 5.73 -5.43
C ARG A 103 -0.89 6.55 -4.41
N GLU A 104 -1.09 6.33 -3.11
CA GLU A 104 -0.37 7.07 -2.07
C GLU A 104 1.12 6.71 -2.00
N ILE A 105 1.48 5.45 -2.24
CA ILE A 105 2.88 5.04 -2.39
C ILE A 105 3.55 5.83 -3.53
N ILE A 106 2.91 5.90 -4.70
CA ILE A 106 3.44 6.62 -5.86
C ILE A 106 3.61 8.11 -5.55
N LEU A 107 2.64 8.73 -4.89
CA LEU A 107 2.72 10.13 -4.47
C LEU A 107 3.85 10.39 -3.47
N MET A 108 4.07 9.48 -2.52
CA MET A 108 5.18 9.61 -1.57
C MET A 108 6.56 9.39 -2.20
N ILE A 109 6.65 8.60 -3.25
CA ILE A 109 7.90 8.37 -3.99
C ILE A 109 8.21 9.51 -4.96
N TYR A 110 7.22 10.23 -5.42
CA TYR A 110 7.35 11.28 -6.43
C TYR A 110 8.50 12.26 -6.17
N PRO A 111 8.73 12.78 -4.95
CA PRO A 111 9.84 13.69 -4.68
C PRO A 111 11.24 13.10 -4.95
N TYR A 112 11.36 11.77 -4.91
CA TYR A 112 12.63 11.06 -5.12
C TYR A 112 12.83 10.59 -6.57
N CYS A 113 11.75 10.20 -7.22
CA CYS A 113 11.77 9.59 -8.55
C CYS A 113 10.61 10.10 -9.42
N PRO A 114 10.62 11.38 -9.84
CA PRO A 114 9.47 12.03 -10.47
C PRO A 114 9.02 11.36 -11.76
N PHE A 115 9.95 11.02 -12.65
CA PHE A 115 9.59 10.43 -13.96
C PHE A 115 8.94 9.05 -13.85
N VAL A 116 9.50 8.18 -13.03
CA VAL A 116 8.94 6.82 -12.80
C VAL A 116 7.61 6.90 -12.09
N SER A 117 7.46 7.82 -11.14
CA SER A 117 6.21 8.03 -10.42
C SER A 117 5.11 8.56 -11.33
N GLU A 118 5.42 9.48 -12.23
CA GLU A 118 4.48 9.98 -13.25
C GLU A 118 3.98 8.83 -14.12
N GLU A 119 4.89 8.01 -14.65
CA GLU A 119 4.54 6.88 -15.50
C GLU A 119 3.63 5.87 -14.79
N MET A 120 3.98 5.50 -13.54
CA MET A 120 3.14 4.62 -12.73
C MET A 120 1.77 5.25 -12.41
N TYR A 121 1.73 6.54 -12.13
CA TYR A 121 0.49 7.25 -11.84
C TYR A 121 -0.45 7.26 -13.04
N LEU A 122 0.06 7.55 -14.23
CA LEU A 122 -0.71 7.57 -15.47
C LEU A 122 -1.16 6.16 -15.93
N SER A 123 -0.53 5.10 -15.45
CA SER A 123 -0.99 3.73 -15.71
C SER A 123 -2.16 3.30 -14.84
N LEU A 124 -2.37 3.95 -13.68
CA LEU A 124 -3.52 3.66 -12.82
C LEU A 124 -4.83 4.22 -13.43
N PRO A 125 -5.97 3.55 -13.23
CA PRO A 125 -7.26 4.10 -13.62
C PRO A 125 -7.61 5.38 -12.84
N ALA A 126 -8.48 6.20 -13.40
CA ALA A 126 -9.01 7.42 -12.77
C ALA A 126 -7.93 8.45 -12.35
N HIS A 127 -6.83 8.52 -13.08
CA HIS A 127 -5.79 9.53 -12.89
C HIS A 127 -6.19 10.90 -13.47
N LYS A 128 -5.56 11.98 -13.00
CA LYS A 128 -5.57 13.30 -13.63
C LYS A 128 -4.52 13.38 -14.74
N ASP A 129 -4.41 14.52 -15.39
CA ASP A 129 -3.44 14.72 -16.49
C ASP A 129 -1.98 14.53 -16.05
N SER A 130 -1.67 14.77 -14.77
CA SER A 130 -0.35 14.59 -14.19
C SER A 130 -0.44 14.37 -12.68
N ILE A 131 0.51 13.60 -12.14
CA ILE A 131 0.69 13.45 -10.70
C ILE A 131 0.91 14.78 -9.97
N MET A 132 1.47 15.77 -10.66
CA MET A 132 1.66 17.14 -10.13
C MET A 132 0.34 17.82 -9.77
N CYS A 133 -0.78 17.40 -10.34
CA CYS A 133 -2.11 17.90 -10.02
C CYS A 133 -2.73 17.29 -8.75
N GLU A 134 -2.03 16.33 -8.15
CA GLU A 134 -2.49 15.65 -6.95
C GLU A 134 -1.93 16.27 -5.68
N PRO A 135 -2.74 16.36 -4.62
CA PRO A 135 -2.21 16.72 -3.30
C PRO A 135 -1.30 15.61 -2.78
N TYR A 136 -0.29 15.98 -2.02
CA TYR A 136 0.51 15.01 -1.27
C TYR A 136 -0.37 14.28 -0.25
N PRO A 137 -0.12 12.99 0.05
CA PRO A 137 -0.93 12.23 0.99
C PRO A 137 -1.07 12.90 2.35
N VAL A 138 -2.29 12.95 2.86
CA VAL A 138 -2.63 13.55 4.15
C VAL A 138 -3.05 12.45 5.12
N TYR A 139 -2.51 12.50 6.33
CA TYR A 139 -2.82 11.54 7.38
C TYR A 139 -4.31 11.54 7.77
N GLU A 140 -4.94 10.38 7.67
CA GLU A 140 -6.34 10.14 7.99
C GLU A 140 -6.47 9.27 9.26
N LYS A 141 -6.56 9.93 10.42
CA LYS A 141 -6.62 9.26 11.73
C LYS A 141 -7.75 8.22 11.83
N GLU A 142 -8.84 8.44 11.12
CA GLU A 142 -10.02 7.56 11.15
C GLU A 142 -9.75 6.20 10.52
N LEU A 143 -8.74 6.04 9.69
CA LEU A 143 -8.34 4.77 9.09
C LEU A 143 -7.41 3.94 9.99
N LEU A 144 -7.01 4.46 11.14
CA LEU A 144 -6.22 3.70 12.11
C LEU A 144 -7.04 2.55 12.71
N ASN A 145 -6.44 1.36 12.74
CA ASN A 145 -7.03 0.17 13.35
C ASN A 145 -5.95 -0.70 14.02
N LYS A 146 -5.60 -0.33 15.24
CA LYS A 146 -4.59 -1.06 16.01
C LYS A 146 -4.91 -2.56 16.15
N LYS A 147 -6.19 -2.90 16.35
CA LYS A 147 -6.64 -4.29 16.55
C LYS A 147 -6.38 -5.16 15.32
N ALA A 148 -6.64 -4.64 14.13
CA ALA A 148 -6.35 -5.32 12.87
C ALA A 148 -4.83 -5.44 12.66
N SER A 149 -4.08 -4.38 12.94
CA SER A 149 -2.63 -4.36 12.82
C SER A 149 -1.95 -5.37 13.76
N ASP A 150 -2.39 -5.48 15.01
CA ASP A 150 -1.87 -6.44 15.98
C ASP A 150 -2.16 -7.90 15.55
N LYS A 151 -3.36 -8.18 15.05
CA LYS A 151 -3.74 -9.53 14.59
C LYS A 151 -2.89 -9.97 13.39
N VAL A 152 -2.71 -9.12 12.41
CA VAL A 152 -1.93 -9.45 11.21
C VAL A 152 -0.44 -9.49 11.53
N GLY A 153 0.04 -8.66 12.44
CA GLY A 153 1.41 -8.70 12.95
C GLY A 153 1.79 -10.08 13.52
N ILE A 154 0.92 -10.67 14.31
CA ILE A 154 1.10 -12.05 14.84
C ILE A 154 1.22 -13.06 13.69
N LEU A 155 0.37 -12.96 12.66
CA LEU A 155 0.44 -13.84 11.50
C LEU A 155 1.75 -13.66 10.71
N GLN A 156 2.20 -12.43 10.53
CA GLN A 156 3.48 -12.15 9.87
C GLN A 156 4.65 -12.76 10.63
N ASP A 157 4.68 -12.64 11.95
CA ASP A 157 5.72 -13.23 12.79
C ASP A 157 5.71 -14.76 12.71
N MET A 158 4.54 -15.38 12.79
CA MET A 158 4.39 -16.84 12.65
C MET A 158 4.89 -17.35 11.29
N ILE A 159 4.59 -16.64 10.20
CA ILE A 159 5.07 -16.99 8.85
C ILE A 159 6.60 -16.86 8.79
N ARG A 160 7.15 -15.76 9.31
CA ARG A 160 8.60 -15.52 9.35
C ARG A 160 9.34 -16.61 10.11
N ASP A 161 8.85 -16.99 11.28
CA ASP A 161 9.44 -18.04 12.13
C ASP A 161 9.39 -19.39 11.44
N THR A 162 8.28 -19.72 10.80
CA THR A 162 8.11 -20.96 10.04
C THR A 162 9.08 -21.03 8.86
N LEU A 163 9.22 -19.95 8.09
CA LEU A 163 10.16 -19.89 6.96
C LEU A 163 11.61 -19.96 7.42
N SER A 164 11.95 -19.36 8.56
CA SER A 164 13.31 -19.43 9.13
C SER A 164 13.69 -20.84 9.58
N THR A 165 12.72 -21.60 10.10
CA THR A 165 12.92 -23.02 10.50
C THR A 165 12.97 -23.97 9.33
N LEU A 166 12.33 -23.64 8.20
CA LEU A 166 12.34 -24.45 6.98
C LEU A 166 13.54 -24.17 6.06
N SER A 167 14.23 -23.05 6.25
CA SER A 167 15.45 -22.74 5.50
C SER A 167 16.63 -23.45 6.16
N PRO A 168 17.18 -24.54 5.58
CA PRO A 168 18.37 -25.15 6.12
C PRO A 168 19.51 -24.15 6.04
N THR A 169 20.10 -23.86 7.18
CA THR A 169 21.36 -23.13 7.30
C THR A 169 22.40 -23.79 6.37
N LYS A 170 22.81 -23.05 5.34
CA LYS A 170 24.04 -23.34 4.60
C LYS A 170 25.21 -22.70 5.30
#